data_18ae5aa1e358cd5943f92c0e8418cf3a
#
_entry.id   18ae5aa1e358cd5943f92c0e8418cf3a
#
_cell.length_a   1.000
_cell.length_b   1.000
_cell.length_c   1.000
_cell.angle_alpha   90.00
_cell.angle_beta   90.00
_cell.angle_gamma   90.00
#
_symmetry.space_group_name_H-M   'P 1'
#
loop_
_entity.id
_entity.type
_entity.pdbx_description
1 polymer ?
#
loop_
_entity_poly.entity_id
_entity_poly.type
_entity_poly.pdbx_seq_one_letter_code
_entity_poly.pdbx_strand_id
1 'polypeptide(L)'
;MTLGAAMLEVRNLDAFYGEYQALRGVGFDLGEGHIRTLLGANGAGKTTVLRALCGMVRTSGAIRFDGKAIAGWATEDIVRLGIAHVPEGRGTFLRVTVEENLQLGAMTRRDRAGIAADIERVYAHFPRLRERRNQQAGTLSGGEQQMLAVGRALMLRPRLMLLDEPSFGLAPLIVEELFEILRQVNRETGVAMLVVEQNAALALELAEHAYLLETGRVVMDAPAAVIGADEGVRRAYLGY
;
A
#
# COMPACT_ATOMS: atom_id res chain seq x y z
N MET A 1 21.40 -15.06 -7.65
CA MET A 1 21.20 -13.59 -7.60
C MET A 1 21.19 -13.20 -6.13
N THR A 2 22.19 -12.46 -5.68
CA THR A 2 22.23 -11.91 -4.32
C THR A 2 21.05 -10.97 -4.17
N LEU A 3 20.07 -11.36 -3.33
CA LEU A 3 19.01 -10.46 -2.91
C LEU A 3 19.69 -9.25 -2.25
N GLY A 4 19.55 -8.07 -2.85
CA GLY A 4 19.98 -6.82 -2.23
C GLY A 4 19.39 -6.74 -0.83
N ALA A 5 20.04 -6.01 0.07
CA ALA A 5 19.55 -5.85 1.45
C ALA A 5 18.07 -5.42 1.41
N ALA A 6 17.21 -6.14 2.13
CA ALA A 6 15.79 -5.83 2.17
C ALA A 6 15.59 -4.45 2.82
N MET A 7 14.80 -3.58 2.19
CA MET A 7 14.41 -2.29 2.75
C MET A 7 13.45 -2.45 3.92
N LEU A 8 12.47 -3.35 3.78
CA LEU A 8 11.54 -3.74 4.84
C LEU A 8 11.74 -5.21 5.18
N GLU A 9 11.98 -5.51 6.44
CA GLU A 9 12.07 -6.87 6.97
C GLU A 9 11.07 -7.07 8.11
N VAL A 10 10.29 -8.12 8.01
CA VAL A 10 9.33 -8.53 9.04
C VAL A 10 9.66 -9.95 9.46
N ARG A 11 9.84 -10.19 10.76
CA ARG A 11 10.21 -11.51 11.30
C ARG A 11 9.38 -11.83 12.53
N ASN A 12 8.73 -12.98 12.50
CA ASN A 12 7.92 -13.52 13.61
C ASN A 12 6.93 -12.49 14.17
N LEU A 13 6.27 -11.73 13.28
CA LEU A 13 5.35 -10.68 13.66
C LEU A 13 4.04 -11.28 14.19
N ASP A 14 3.74 -11.01 15.45
CA ASP A 14 2.41 -11.16 16.03
C ASP A 14 1.75 -9.78 16.13
N ALA A 15 0.44 -9.72 15.99
CA ALA A 15 -0.33 -8.48 16.19
C ALA A 15 -1.64 -8.76 16.94
N PHE A 16 -2.05 -7.79 17.78
CA PHE A 16 -3.13 -7.98 18.73
C PHE A 16 -4.10 -6.81 18.75
N TYR A 17 -5.40 -7.12 18.84
CA TYR A 17 -6.47 -6.21 19.19
C TYR A 17 -7.00 -6.59 20.58
N GLY A 18 -6.54 -5.89 21.64
CA GLY A 18 -6.78 -6.34 23.01
C GLY A 18 -6.17 -7.73 23.23
N GLU A 19 -7.00 -8.69 23.61
CA GLU A 19 -6.60 -10.09 23.80
C GLU A 19 -6.67 -10.93 22.50
N TYR A 20 -7.30 -10.44 21.47
CA TYR A 20 -7.42 -11.16 20.20
C TYR A 20 -6.12 -11.07 19.39
N GLN A 21 -5.51 -12.21 19.13
CA GLN A 21 -4.32 -12.32 18.28
C GLN A 21 -4.73 -12.48 16.82
N ALA A 22 -4.48 -11.44 16.00
CA ALA A 22 -4.84 -11.41 14.59
C ALA A 22 -3.71 -11.91 13.68
N LEU A 23 -2.43 -11.72 14.05
CA LEU A 23 -1.28 -12.24 13.30
C LEU A 23 -0.45 -13.18 14.18
N ARG A 24 0.14 -14.21 13.54
CA ARG A 24 0.83 -15.31 14.22
C ARG A 24 2.13 -15.65 13.50
N GLY A 25 3.23 -15.05 13.93
CA GLY A 25 4.55 -15.33 13.40
C GLY A 25 4.73 -14.97 11.92
N VAL A 26 4.08 -13.89 11.46
CA VAL A 26 4.17 -13.44 10.06
C VAL A 26 5.60 -13.00 9.76
N GLY A 27 6.13 -13.48 8.63
CA GLY A 27 7.45 -13.10 8.14
C GLY A 27 7.41 -12.85 6.64
N PHE A 28 8.05 -11.75 6.21
CA PHE A 28 8.26 -11.41 4.81
C PHE A 28 9.32 -10.31 4.69
N ASP A 29 9.74 -10.04 3.47
CA ASP A 29 10.63 -8.92 3.16
C ASP A 29 10.20 -8.19 1.88
N LEU A 30 10.71 -6.97 1.72
CA LEU A 30 10.50 -6.15 0.52
C LEU A 30 11.78 -5.37 0.22
N GLY A 31 12.31 -5.55 -0.98
CA GLY A 31 13.45 -4.78 -1.50
C GLY A 31 13.08 -3.38 -1.95
N GLU A 32 14.07 -2.51 -2.06
CA GLU A 32 13.89 -1.17 -2.61
C GLU A 32 13.44 -1.24 -4.07
N GLY A 33 12.44 -0.42 -4.44
CA GLY A 33 11.91 -0.36 -5.81
C GLY A 33 11.04 -1.55 -6.24
N HIS A 34 10.88 -2.57 -5.40
CA HIS A 34 10.07 -3.74 -5.74
C HIS A 34 8.60 -3.56 -5.38
N ILE A 35 7.73 -4.20 -6.15
CA ILE A 35 6.32 -4.35 -5.81
C ILE A 35 6.08 -5.78 -5.33
N ARG A 36 5.56 -5.92 -4.11
CA ARG A 36 5.12 -7.20 -3.57
C ARG A 36 3.66 -7.16 -3.18
N THR A 37 3.00 -8.30 -3.23
CA THR A 37 1.60 -8.39 -2.81
C THR A 37 1.41 -9.38 -1.67
N LEU A 38 0.47 -9.04 -0.79
CA LEU A 38 -0.03 -9.90 0.26
C LEU A 38 -1.48 -10.26 -0.06
N LEU A 39 -1.68 -11.50 -0.47
CA LEU A 39 -2.97 -12.07 -0.85
C LEU A 39 -3.63 -12.75 0.35
N GLY A 40 -4.95 -12.86 0.32
CA GLY A 40 -5.71 -13.61 1.32
C GLY A 40 -7.18 -13.24 1.31
N ALA A 41 -8.01 -14.12 1.84
CA ALA A 41 -9.45 -13.88 2.00
C ALA A 41 -9.72 -12.74 3.00
N ASN A 42 -10.97 -12.26 3.03
CA ASN A 42 -11.40 -11.30 4.06
C ASN A 42 -11.25 -11.92 5.45
N GLY A 43 -10.69 -11.14 6.39
CA GLY A 43 -10.38 -11.61 7.73
C GLY A 43 -9.07 -12.40 7.87
N ALA A 44 -8.31 -12.62 6.79
CA ALA A 44 -7.02 -13.31 6.87
C ALA A 44 -5.95 -12.56 7.68
N GLY A 45 -6.13 -11.24 7.90
CA GLY A 45 -5.18 -10.40 8.65
C GLY A 45 -4.42 -9.39 7.80
N LYS A 46 -4.77 -9.24 6.51
CA LYS A 46 -4.07 -8.36 5.56
C LYS A 46 -3.94 -6.91 6.04
N THR A 47 -5.07 -6.25 6.32
CA THR A 47 -5.10 -4.88 6.89
C THR A 47 -4.33 -4.80 8.21
N THR A 48 -4.36 -5.87 9.02
CA THR A 48 -3.62 -5.92 10.29
C THR A 48 -2.12 -5.87 10.07
N VAL A 49 -1.59 -6.51 9.01
CA VAL A 49 -0.17 -6.39 8.63
C VAL A 49 0.17 -4.93 8.36
N LEU A 50 -0.61 -4.22 7.54
CA LEU A 50 -0.35 -2.81 7.24
C LEU A 50 -0.45 -1.92 8.48
N ARG A 51 -1.45 -2.15 9.33
CA ARG A 51 -1.60 -1.43 10.62
C ARG A 51 -0.43 -1.70 11.56
N ALA A 52 0.09 -2.92 11.59
CA ALA A 52 1.28 -3.26 12.39
C ALA A 52 2.51 -2.51 11.88
N LEU A 53 2.73 -2.44 10.56
CA LEU A 53 3.82 -1.66 9.96
C LEU A 53 3.70 -0.16 10.24
N CYS A 54 2.48 0.35 10.41
CA CYS A 54 2.20 1.76 10.74
C CYS A 54 2.19 2.07 12.25
N GLY A 55 2.48 1.11 13.13
CA GLY A 55 2.45 1.31 14.57
C GLY A 55 1.04 1.51 15.17
N MET A 56 -0.02 1.05 14.46
CA MET A 56 -1.42 1.28 14.84
C MET A 56 -2.01 0.15 15.70
N VAL A 57 -1.28 -0.93 15.92
CA VAL A 57 -1.72 -2.08 16.72
C VAL A 57 -0.56 -2.59 17.58
N ARG A 58 -0.87 -3.23 18.70
CA ARG A 58 0.14 -3.86 19.55
C ARG A 58 0.78 -5.04 18.82
N THR A 59 2.11 -5.08 18.79
CA THR A 59 2.89 -6.11 18.09
C THR A 59 3.95 -6.73 18.98
N SER A 60 4.37 -7.95 18.62
CA SER A 60 5.65 -8.55 19.04
C SER A 60 6.38 -9.10 17.81
N GLY A 61 7.64 -9.47 17.95
CA GLY A 61 8.50 -9.81 16.82
C GLY A 61 9.31 -8.61 16.33
N ALA A 62 9.84 -8.68 15.12
CA ALA A 62 10.70 -7.65 14.57
C ALA A 62 10.13 -7.05 13.29
N ILE A 63 10.13 -5.71 13.22
CA ILE A 63 9.89 -4.92 12.02
C ILE A 63 11.10 -4.01 11.85
N ARG A 64 11.79 -4.13 10.72
CA ARG A 64 12.94 -3.29 10.37
C ARG A 64 12.70 -2.57 9.06
N PHE A 65 13.01 -1.29 9.03
CA PHE A 65 13.01 -0.48 7.82
C PHE A 65 14.38 0.17 7.66
N ASP A 66 15.07 -0.10 6.55
CA ASP A 66 16.48 0.25 6.35
C ASP A 66 17.38 -0.18 7.51
N GLY A 67 17.21 -1.40 7.99
CA GLY A 67 17.95 -1.93 9.13
C GLY A 67 17.55 -1.35 10.49
N LYS A 68 16.73 -0.29 10.57
CA LYS A 68 16.24 0.30 11.82
C LYS A 68 15.07 -0.50 12.35
N ALA A 69 15.10 -0.92 13.62
CA ALA A 69 13.94 -1.49 14.28
C ALA A 69 12.88 -0.40 14.52
N ILE A 70 11.69 -0.60 13.96
CA ILE A 70 10.57 0.36 14.05
C ILE A 70 9.34 -0.21 14.76
N ALA A 71 9.40 -1.44 15.25
CA ALA A 71 8.32 -2.03 16.04
C ALA A 71 8.02 -1.16 17.27
N GLY A 72 6.74 -0.81 17.47
CA GLY A 72 6.31 0.03 18.59
C GLY A 72 6.59 1.54 18.43
N TRP A 73 7.07 1.98 17.28
CA TRP A 73 7.19 3.42 17.00
C TRP A 73 5.83 4.06 16.83
N ALA A 74 5.74 5.38 17.11
CA ALA A 74 4.57 6.18 16.83
C ALA A 74 4.37 6.33 15.30
N THR A 75 3.12 6.34 14.86
CA THR A 75 2.76 6.42 13.42
C THR A 75 3.40 7.63 12.74
N GLU A 76 3.43 8.79 13.40
CA GLU A 76 4.04 10.02 12.86
C GLU A 76 5.55 9.87 12.61
N ASP A 77 6.26 9.10 13.42
CA ASP A 77 7.70 8.86 13.24
C ASP A 77 7.94 7.86 12.09
N ILE A 78 7.07 6.85 11.94
CA ILE A 78 7.08 5.93 10.82
C ILE A 78 6.84 6.68 9.50
N VAL A 79 5.87 7.59 9.45
CA VAL A 79 5.61 8.45 8.27
C VAL A 79 6.85 9.28 7.91
N ARG A 80 7.58 9.83 8.91
CA ARG A 80 8.81 10.61 8.67
C ARG A 80 9.94 9.79 8.07
N LEU A 81 9.92 8.46 8.19
CA LEU A 81 10.85 7.57 7.48
C LEU A 81 10.54 7.43 6.00
N GLY A 82 9.41 7.95 5.53
CA GLY A 82 8.96 7.83 4.14
C GLY A 82 8.06 6.61 3.89
N ILE A 83 7.35 6.13 4.90
CA ILE A 83 6.33 5.09 4.76
C ILE A 83 4.96 5.77 4.64
N ALA A 84 4.31 5.64 3.47
CA ALA A 84 2.96 6.15 3.23
C ALA A 84 1.96 5.01 3.28
N HIS A 85 0.77 5.25 3.83
CA HIS A 85 -0.32 4.29 3.88
C HIS A 85 -1.57 4.85 3.18
N VAL A 86 -2.09 4.08 2.23
CA VAL A 86 -3.39 4.27 1.61
C VAL A 86 -4.33 3.22 2.19
N PRO A 87 -5.19 3.59 3.15
CA PRO A 87 -6.05 2.63 3.85
C PRO A 87 -7.23 2.21 2.96
N GLU A 88 -7.82 1.06 3.28
CA GLU A 88 -9.14 0.69 2.82
C GLU A 88 -10.14 1.83 3.10
N GLY A 89 -11.07 2.10 2.17
CA GLY A 89 -12.01 3.22 2.32
C GLY A 89 -11.40 4.60 2.01
N ARG A 90 -10.20 4.62 1.37
CA ARG A 90 -9.55 5.81 0.77
C ARG A 90 -8.95 6.82 1.75
N GLY A 91 -9.58 7.03 2.91
CA GLY A 91 -9.12 7.96 3.94
C GLY A 91 -8.96 9.42 3.48
N THR A 92 -9.67 9.85 2.43
CA THR A 92 -9.66 11.24 1.93
C THR A 92 -10.39 12.18 2.87
N PHE A 93 -9.94 13.43 2.97
CA PHE A 93 -10.62 14.46 3.74
C PHE A 93 -11.76 15.05 2.91
N LEU A 94 -12.98 14.59 3.14
CA LEU A 94 -14.15 14.83 2.29
C LEU A 94 -14.58 16.30 2.20
N ARG A 95 -14.30 17.12 3.25
CA ARG A 95 -14.75 18.51 3.36
C ARG A 95 -13.77 19.53 2.79
N VAL A 96 -12.58 19.13 2.41
CA VAL A 96 -11.58 20.00 1.77
C VAL A 96 -11.47 19.63 0.29
N THR A 97 -10.87 20.53 -0.49
CA THR A 97 -10.71 20.35 -1.94
C THR A 97 -9.72 19.26 -2.29
N VAL A 98 -9.70 18.85 -3.56
CA VAL A 98 -8.70 17.94 -4.11
C VAL A 98 -7.29 18.49 -3.87
N GLU A 99 -7.04 19.75 -4.21
CA GLU A 99 -5.71 20.38 -4.04
C GLU A 99 -5.28 20.46 -2.57
N GLU A 100 -6.19 20.81 -1.68
CA GLU A 100 -5.91 20.83 -0.23
C GLU A 100 -5.61 19.41 0.30
N ASN A 101 -6.31 18.38 -0.18
CA ASN A 101 -5.98 16.98 0.15
C ASN A 101 -4.54 16.64 -0.27
N LEU A 102 -4.11 17.02 -1.47
CA LEU A 102 -2.74 16.80 -1.93
C LEU A 102 -1.73 17.55 -1.05
N GLN A 103 -1.98 18.82 -0.75
CA GLN A 103 -1.13 19.63 0.13
C GLN A 103 -0.98 19.00 1.52
N LEU A 104 -2.06 18.44 2.09
CA LEU A 104 -2.02 17.71 3.36
C LEU A 104 -1.08 16.49 3.30
N GLY A 105 -0.97 15.83 2.15
CA GLY A 105 -0.01 14.72 1.95
C GLY A 105 1.45 15.16 2.11
N ALA A 106 1.75 16.44 1.87
CA ALA A 106 3.09 17.01 2.01
C ALA A 106 3.35 17.70 3.36
N MET A 107 2.45 17.56 4.35
CA MET A 107 2.52 18.32 5.62
C MET A 107 3.81 18.14 6.43
N THR A 108 4.52 17.04 6.23
CA THR A 108 5.81 16.77 6.88
C THR A 108 6.99 17.44 6.15
N ARG A 109 6.77 18.00 4.96
CA ARG A 109 7.78 18.61 4.10
C ARG A 109 7.82 20.12 4.25
N ARG A 110 8.98 20.73 3.90
CA ARG A 110 9.20 22.18 3.96
C ARG A 110 9.62 22.80 2.63
N ASP A 111 9.85 21.97 1.61
CA ASP A 111 10.32 22.37 0.27
C ASP A 111 9.16 22.85 -0.63
N ARG A 112 8.69 24.07 -0.44
CA ARG A 112 7.51 24.61 -1.14
C ARG A 112 7.55 24.45 -2.66
N ALA A 113 8.71 24.71 -3.29
CA ALA A 113 8.88 24.56 -4.72
C ALA A 113 8.75 23.07 -5.17
N GLY A 114 9.32 22.15 -4.39
CA GLY A 114 9.18 20.71 -4.63
C GLY A 114 7.75 20.22 -4.43
N ILE A 115 7.03 20.74 -3.43
CA ILE A 115 5.62 20.42 -3.21
C ILE A 115 4.77 20.85 -4.42
N ALA A 116 4.97 22.07 -4.95
CA ALA A 116 4.25 22.53 -6.14
C ALA A 116 4.54 21.66 -7.37
N ALA A 117 5.81 21.29 -7.58
CA ALA A 117 6.20 20.41 -8.68
C ALA A 117 5.59 19.00 -8.53
N ASP A 118 5.47 18.47 -7.31
CA ASP A 118 4.88 17.16 -7.08
C ASP A 118 3.35 17.17 -7.25
N ILE A 119 2.67 18.25 -6.93
CA ILE A 119 1.23 18.42 -7.25
C ILE A 119 1.04 18.32 -8.78
N GLU A 120 1.89 18.98 -9.57
CA GLU A 120 1.83 18.89 -11.03
C GLU A 120 2.11 17.49 -11.56
N ARG A 121 3.03 16.73 -10.94
CA ARG A 121 3.28 15.31 -11.27
C ARG A 121 2.05 14.44 -10.93
N VAL A 122 1.45 14.63 -9.76
CA VAL A 122 0.21 13.93 -9.40
C VAL A 122 -0.89 14.24 -10.41
N TYR A 123 -1.04 15.47 -10.85
CA TYR A 123 -2.00 15.83 -11.89
C TYR A 123 -1.65 15.26 -13.27
N ALA A 124 -0.38 14.99 -13.56
CA ALA A 124 0.03 14.30 -14.78
C ALA A 124 -0.40 12.81 -14.75
N HIS A 125 -0.27 12.14 -13.61
CA HIS A 125 -0.76 10.76 -13.43
C HIS A 125 -2.29 10.68 -13.34
N PHE A 126 -2.94 11.70 -12.77
CA PHE A 126 -4.39 11.76 -12.54
C PHE A 126 -5.01 13.03 -13.12
N PRO A 127 -5.17 13.15 -14.46
CA PRO A 127 -5.65 14.38 -15.09
C PRO A 127 -7.04 14.83 -14.60
N ARG A 128 -7.90 13.87 -14.24
CA ARG A 128 -9.23 14.17 -13.68
C ARG A 128 -9.18 14.91 -12.35
N LEU A 129 -8.13 14.67 -11.53
CA LEU A 129 -7.94 15.42 -10.30
C LEU A 129 -7.57 16.88 -10.58
N ARG A 130 -6.80 17.15 -11.65
CA ARG A 130 -6.50 18.53 -12.09
C ARG A 130 -7.75 19.29 -12.47
N GLU A 131 -8.63 18.67 -13.26
CA GLU A 131 -9.90 19.28 -13.69
C GLU A 131 -10.79 19.65 -12.50
N ARG A 132 -10.69 18.88 -11.42
CA ARG A 132 -11.51 18.98 -10.20
C ARG A 132 -10.76 19.56 -8.99
N ARG A 133 -9.60 20.19 -9.20
CA ARG A 133 -8.69 20.62 -8.11
C ARG A 133 -9.37 21.45 -7.02
N ASN A 134 -10.33 22.30 -7.40
CA ASN A 134 -11.07 23.17 -6.47
C ASN A 134 -12.38 22.52 -5.95
N GLN A 135 -12.69 21.29 -6.37
CA GLN A 135 -13.90 20.58 -5.96
C GLN A 135 -13.65 19.88 -4.61
N GLN A 136 -14.66 19.84 -3.74
CA GLN A 136 -14.57 19.09 -2.48
C GLN A 136 -14.45 17.59 -2.75
N ALA A 137 -13.52 16.93 -2.08
CA ALA A 137 -13.23 15.52 -2.29
C ALA A 137 -14.43 14.60 -2.03
N GLY A 138 -15.35 14.99 -1.16
CA GLY A 138 -16.56 14.24 -0.86
C GLY A 138 -17.56 14.15 -2.03
N THR A 139 -17.41 15.00 -3.05
CA THR A 139 -18.30 15.01 -4.24
C THR A 139 -17.70 14.25 -5.43
N LEU A 140 -16.49 13.72 -5.27
CA LEU A 140 -15.84 12.89 -6.28
C LEU A 140 -16.46 11.49 -6.33
N SER A 141 -16.37 10.85 -7.50
CA SER A 141 -16.67 9.42 -7.63
C SER A 141 -15.73 8.56 -6.77
N GLY A 142 -16.12 7.32 -6.53
CA GLY A 142 -15.29 6.39 -5.75
C GLY A 142 -13.89 6.20 -6.33
N GLY A 143 -13.77 6.09 -7.66
CA GLY A 143 -12.48 5.97 -8.34
C GLY A 143 -11.62 7.22 -8.22
N GLU A 144 -12.21 8.41 -8.40
CA GLU A 144 -11.51 9.68 -8.23
C GLU A 144 -11.03 9.89 -6.79
N GLN A 145 -11.82 9.46 -5.78
CA GLN A 145 -11.39 9.49 -4.38
C GLN A 145 -10.22 8.53 -4.13
N GLN A 146 -10.20 7.36 -4.77
CA GLN A 146 -9.09 6.42 -4.66
C GLN A 146 -7.82 6.98 -5.31
N MET A 147 -7.94 7.56 -6.51
CA MET A 147 -6.85 8.26 -7.18
C MET A 147 -6.31 9.41 -6.31
N LEU A 148 -7.21 10.16 -5.65
CA LEU A 148 -6.82 11.22 -4.73
C LEU A 148 -6.08 10.68 -3.50
N ALA A 149 -6.49 9.54 -2.94
CA ALA A 149 -5.82 8.90 -1.82
C ALA A 149 -4.40 8.48 -2.18
N VAL A 150 -4.20 7.86 -3.35
CA VAL A 150 -2.89 7.51 -3.88
C VAL A 150 -2.06 8.77 -4.18
N GLY A 151 -2.63 9.77 -4.86
CA GLY A 151 -1.97 11.04 -5.14
C GLY A 151 -1.50 11.74 -3.87
N ARG A 152 -2.32 11.76 -2.82
CA ARG A 152 -1.96 12.30 -1.51
C ARG A 152 -0.80 11.55 -0.86
N ALA A 153 -0.77 10.21 -0.97
CA ALA A 153 0.34 9.41 -0.47
C ALA A 153 1.66 9.73 -1.21
N LEU A 154 1.59 9.95 -2.52
CA LEU A 154 2.75 10.35 -3.34
C LEU A 154 3.34 11.71 -2.94
N MET A 155 2.52 12.63 -2.41
CA MET A 155 2.99 13.93 -1.95
C MET A 155 3.99 13.86 -0.77
N LEU A 156 4.04 12.75 -0.04
CA LEU A 156 5.07 12.48 0.96
C LEU A 156 6.46 12.25 0.32
N ARG A 157 6.54 11.95 -0.99
CA ARG A 157 7.71 11.34 -1.66
C ARG A 157 8.13 10.04 -0.93
N PRO A 158 7.22 9.07 -0.85
CA PRO A 158 7.46 7.89 -0.03
C PRO A 158 8.58 7.04 -0.61
N ARG A 159 9.27 6.32 0.25
CA ARG A 159 10.16 5.23 -0.12
C ARG A 159 9.40 3.90 -0.18
N LEU A 160 8.35 3.77 0.65
CA LEU A 160 7.46 2.64 0.72
C LEU A 160 6.01 3.12 0.73
N MET A 161 5.18 2.56 -0.16
CA MET A 161 3.74 2.71 -0.14
C MET A 161 3.08 1.41 0.32
N LEU A 162 2.22 1.52 1.32
CA LEU A 162 1.35 0.46 1.82
C LEU A 162 -0.06 0.71 1.28
N LEU A 163 -0.58 -0.20 0.45
CA LEU A 163 -1.86 -0.04 -0.24
C LEU A 163 -2.82 -1.13 0.24
N ASP A 164 -3.90 -0.74 0.91
CA ASP A 164 -4.90 -1.64 1.48
C ASP A 164 -6.12 -1.74 0.59
N GLU A 165 -6.26 -2.84 -0.14
CA GLU A 165 -7.34 -3.15 -1.08
C GLU A 165 -7.68 -1.98 -2.02
N PRO A 166 -6.67 -1.46 -2.79
CA PRO A 166 -6.86 -0.27 -3.62
C PRO A 166 -7.90 -0.46 -4.72
N SER A 167 -8.24 -1.69 -5.10
CA SER A 167 -9.27 -2.00 -6.12
C SER A 167 -10.69 -2.06 -5.56
N PHE A 168 -10.86 -2.09 -4.23
CA PHE A 168 -12.16 -2.38 -3.60
C PHE A 168 -13.25 -1.35 -3.98
N GLY A 169 -14.38 -1.86 -4.49
CA GLY A 169 -15.55 -1.04 -4.83
C GLY A 169 -15.37 -0.11 -6.02
N LEU A 170 -14.39 -0.39 -6.89
CA LEU A 170 -14.15 0.36 -8.12
C LEU A 170 -14.67 -0.41 -9.35
N ALA A 171 -15.05 0.34 -10.40
CA ALA A 171 -15.37 -0.24 -11.68
C ALA A 171 -14.10 -0.85 -12.34
N PRO A 172 -14.22 -1.96 -13.11
CA PRO A 172 -13.05 -2.67 -13.66
C PRO A 172 -12.08 -1.77 -14.43
N LEU A 173 -12.56 -0.89 -15.29
CA LEU A 173 -11.71 0.05 -16.05
C LEU A 173 -10.92 1.00 -15.16
N ILE A 174 -11.49 1.43 -14.03
CA ILE A 174 -10.81 2.30 -13.08
C ILE A 174 -9.73 1.53 -12.32
N VAL A 175 -9.98 0.26 -12.04
CA VAL A 175 -8.99 -0.62 -11.42
C VAL A 175 -7.79 -0.80 -12.33
N GLU A 176 -8.01 -1.13 -13.61
CA GLU A 176 -6.94 -1.28 -14.61
C GLU A 176 -6.11 0.00 -14.74
N GLU A 177 -6.79 1.17 -14.86
CA GLU A 177 -6.14 2.48 -14.91
C GLU A 177 -5.28 2.73 -13.66
N LEU A 178 -5.83 2.49 -12.46
CA LEU A 178 -5.13 2.69 -11.20
C LEU A 178 -3.87 1.81 -11.10
N PHE A 179 -3.98 0.52 -11.45
CA PHE A 179 -2.86 -0.43 -11.36
C PHE A 179 -1.76 -0.10 -12.38
N GLU A 180 -2.13 0.37 -13.59
CA GLU A 180 -1.13 0.85 -14.54
C GLU A 180 -0.41 2.12 -14.04
N ILE A 181 -1.14 3.05 -13.41
CA ILE A 181 -0.53 4.22 -12.78
C ILE A 181 0.41 3.82 -11.64
N LEU A 182 0.04 2.87 -10.79
CA LEU A 182 0.93 2.36 -9.73
C LEU A 182 2.21 1.76 -10.31
N ARG A 183 2.10 0.98 -11.40
CA ARG A 183 3.25 0.43 -12.13
C ARG A 183 4.13 1.52 -12.72
N GLN A 184 3.53 2.55 -13.32
CA GLN A 184 4.25 3.68 -13.87
C GLN A 184 4.97 4.47 -12.78
N VAL A 185 4.31 4.80 -11.69
CA VAL A 185 4.89 5.50 -10.53
C VAL A 185 6.08 4.72 -9.96
N ASN A 186 5.95 3.40 -9.80
CA ASN A 186 7.06 2.57 -9.32
C ASN A 186 8.27 2.66 -10.27
N ARG A 187 8.05 2.53 -11.60
CA ARG A 187 9.13 2.63 -12.60
C ARG A 187 9.82 3.99 -12.61
N GLU A 188 9.05 5.07 -12.45
CA GLU A 188 9.58 6.44 -12.54
C GLU A 188 10.29 6.90 -11.27
N THR A 189 9.82 6.46 -10.11
CA THR A 189 10.29 6.97 -8.81
C THR A 189 11.10 5.96 -8.01
N GLY A 190 11.03 4.68 -8.35
CA GLY A 190 11.64 3.60 -7.56
C GLY A 190 10.96 3.38 -6.21
N VAL A 191 9.76 3.90 -5.98
CA VAL A 191 9.02 3.68 -4.74
C VAL A 191 8.66 2.20 -4.60
N ALA A 192 9.03 1.58 -3.48
CA ALA A 192 8.60 0.23 -3.19
C ALA A 192 7.13 0.19 -2.77
N MET A 193 6.41 -0.89 -3.11
CA MET A 193 4.99 -1.00 -2.79
C MET A 193 4.68 -2.37 -2.16
N LEU A 194 3.95 -2.37 -1.06
CA LEU A 194 3.27 -3.55 -0.53
C LEU A 194 1.77 -3.38 -0.78
N VAL A 195 1.25 -4.16 -1.71
CA VAL A 195 -0.15 -4.14 -2.11
C VAL A 195 -0.87 -5.29 -1.44
N VAL A 196 -1.85 -4.97 -0.65
CA VAL A 196 -2.74 -5.95 -0.02
C VAL A 196 -4.01 -6.01 -0.85
N GLU A 197 -4.36 -7.19 -1.35
CA GLU A 197 -5.51 -7.37 -2.24
C GLU A 197 -6.23 -8.69 -1.99
N GLN A 198 -7.52 -8.68 -2.27
CA GLN A 198 -8.33 -9.89 -2.38
C GLN A 198 -8.38 -10.36 -3.84
N ASN A 199 -8.35 -9.44 -4.81
CA ASN A 199 -8.30 -9.78 -6.22
C ASN A 199 -6.90 -10.26 -6.61
N ALA A 200 -6.69 -11.58 -6.49
CA ALA A 200 -5.39 -12.19 -6.72
C ALA A 200 -4.89 -11.99 -8.16
N ALA A 201 -5.77 -11.98 -9.17
CA ALA A 201 -5.37 -11.83 -10.56
C ALA A 201 -4.63 -10.50 -10.79
N LEU A 202 -5.25 -9.40 -10.37
CA LEU A 202 -4.68 -8.06 -10.53
C LEU A 202 -3.39 -7.88 -9.70
N ALA A 203 -3.40 -8.38 -8.46
CA ALA A 203 -2.26 -8.26 -7.57
C ALA A 203 -1.04 -9.04 -8.06
N LEU A 204 -1.25 -10.26 -8.57
CA LEU A 204 -0.18 -11.09 -9.13
C LEU A 204 0.36 -10.54 -10.46
N GLU A 205 -0.46 -9.84 -11.23
CA GLU A 205 -0.03 -9.16 -12.45
C GLU A 205 0.84 -7.93 -12.16
N LEU A 206 0.57 -7.22 -11.07
CA LEU A 206 1.33 -6.04 -10.66
C LEU A 206 2.67 -6.41 -9.99
N ALA A 207 2.67 -7.44 -9.14
CA ALA A 207 3.78 -7.76 -8.25
C ALA A 207 4.76 -8.79 -8.85
N GLU A 208 6.02 -8.69 -8.49
CA GLU A 208 7.05 -9.68 -8.84
C GLU A 208 7.01 -10.89 -7.93
N HIS A 209 6.57 -10.71 -6.69
CA HIS A 209 6.56 -11.70 -5.62
C HIS A 209 5.31 -11.56 -4.76
N ALA A 210 4.79 -12.65 -4.26
CA ALA A 210 3.57 -12.64 -3.47
C ALA A 210 3.67 -13.52 -2.22
N TYR A 211 2.92 -13.12 -1.22
CA TYR A 211 2.70 -13.85 0.03
C TYR A 211 1.22 -14.17 0.15
N LEU A 212 0.89 -15.41 0.44
CA LEU A 212 -0.49 -15.81 0.75
C LEU A 212 -0.68 -15.87 2.26
N LEU A 213 -1.61 -15.08 2.76
CA LEU A 213 -1.96 -14.99 4.19
C LEU A 213 -3.27 -15.73 4.45
N GLU A 214 -3.25 -16.69 5.36
CA GLU A 214 -4.43 -17.39 5.85
C GLU A 214 -4.44 -17.41 7.38
N THR A 215 -5.55 -17.00 7.96
CA THR A 215 -5.78 -17.00 9.42
C THR A 215 -4.58 -16.43 10.21
N GLY A 216 -4.06 -15.29 9.74
CA GLY A 216 -2.95 -14.56 10.36
C GLY A 216 -1.57 -15.18 10.18
N ARG A 217 -1.37 -16.11 9.24
CA ARG A 217 -0.09 -16.76 8.92
C ARG A 217 0.22 -16.66 7.44
N VAL A 218 1.48 -16.47 7.09
CA VAL A 218 1.95 -16.64 5.71
C VAL A 218 2.06 -18.15 5.43
N VAL A 219 1.26 -18.63 4.49
CA VAL A 219 1.22 -20.05 4.09
C VAL A 219 1.94 -20.31 2.77
N MET A 220 2.11 -19.27 1.93
CA MET A 220 2.93 -19.34 0.71
C MET A 220 3.77 -18.07 0.59
N ASP A 221 5.00 -18.25 0.11
CA ASP A 221 6.00 -17.21 -0.14
C ASP A 221 6.76 -17.61 -1.42
N ALA A 222 6.42 -16.98 -2.56
CA ALA A 222 6.98 -17.35 -3.85
C ALA A 222 6.84 -16.21 -4.89
N PRO A 223 7.58 -16.28 -6.01
CA PRO A 223 7.34 -15.43 -7.17
C PRO A 223 5.87 -15.44 -7.58
N ALA A 224 5.34 -14.26 -7.98
CA ALA A 224 3.92 -14.11 -8.32
C ALA A 224 3.46 -15.11 -9.40
N ALA A 225 4.30 -15.38 -10.39
CA ALA A 225 4.01 -16.37 -11.44
C ALA A 225 3.84 -17.80 -10.89
N VAL A 226 4.58 -18.17 -9.84
CA VAL A 226 4.48 -19.50 -9.20
C VAL A 226 3.16 -19.61 -8.42
N ILE A 227 2.83 -18.58 -7.64
CA ILE A 227 1.55 -18.53 -6.90
C ILE A 227 0.36 -18.54 -7.87
N GLY A 228 0.43 -17.77 -8.96
CA GLY A 228 -0.63 -17.73 -9.98
C GLY A 228 -0.80 -19.04 -10.76
N ALA A 229 0.20 -19.92 -10.79
CA ALA A 229 0.13 -21.24 -11.39
C ALA A 229 -0.37 -22.34 -10.43
N ASP A 230 -0.39 -22.08 -9.11
CA ASP A 230 -0.82 -23.04 -8.11
C ASP A 230 -2.32 -23.35 -8.23
N GLU A 231 -2.67 -24.63 -8.31
CA GLU A 231 -4.06 -25.06 -8.49
C GLU A 231 -4.97 -24.70 -7.30
N GLY A 232 -4.44 -24.75 -6.07
CA GLY A 232 -5.18 -24.40 -4.87
C GLY A 232 -5.52 -22.90 -4.85
N VAL A 233 -4.55 -22.05 -5.18
CA VAL A 233 -4.73 -20.61 -5.31
C VAL A 233 -5.70 -20.27 -6.45
N ARG A 234 -5.57 -20.94 -7.59
CA ARG A 234 -6.48 -20.75 -8.73
C ARG A 234 -7.93 -21.03 -8.37
N ARG A 235 -8.20 -22.14 -7.69
CA ARG A 235 -9.55 -22.50 -7.25
C ARG A 235 -10.09 -21.55 -6.17
N ALA A 236 -9.25 -21.18 -5.20
CA ALA A 236 -9.70 -20.37 -4.05
C ALA A 236 -9.82 -18.87 -4.36
N TYR A 237 -8.96 -18.34 -5.24
CA TYR A 237 -8.80 -16.89 -5.42
C TYR A 237 -8.92 -16.39 -6.86
N LEU A 238 -8.79 -17.26 -7.88
CA LEU A 238 -8.85 -16.86 -9.30
C LEU A 238 -10.15 -17.32 -10.01
N GLY A 239 -11.01 -18.10 -9.34
CA GLY A 239 -12.33 -18.46 -9.85
C GLY A 239 -12.34 -19.51 -10.97
N TYR A 240 -11.31 -20.39 -11.05
CA TYR A 240 -11.23 -21.50 -12.01
C TYR A 240 -11.60 -22.82 -11.34
#